data_43ee2daf38ab4182d673b9a914c9af32
#
_entry.id   43ee2daf38ab4182d673b9a914c9af32
#
_cell.length_a   1.000
_cell.length_b   1.000
_cell.length_c   1.000
_cell.angle_alpha   90.00
_cell.angle_beta   90.00
_cell.angle_gamma   90.00
#
_symmetry.space_group_name_H-M   'P 1'
#
loop_
_entity.id
_entity.type
_entity.pdbx_description
1 polymer ?
#
loop_
_entity_poly.entity_id
_entity_poly.type
_entity_poly.pdbx_seq_one_letter_code
_entity_poly.pdbx_strand_id
1 'polypeptide(L)'
;MISEDAARILKKNLITAGKYDIEVLSGVMHACELASTNDVDMVMSAIVGIAGLKPTFSALRAGKKILLANKETLVTGGKLFMKEANRYRACILPIDSEHNAIFQNLPKICQKNLGNTSLSECGISRIVLTASGGIFFKTPQKQLTKITPEQACVHPNWSMGRKISVDSATMMNKGLEYIEARHLFNAKPSEIEILLHPQSIVHAMVYYSDGNVLAHLAPPDMRIPIAYAMAYPKRIGLKISSNIDIYYLNKLHFDQLDNCSYPCFQLAIDADNCSQSATIVLNAANEIAVEAFLRKMISFTDIPDVIRRVLDAINLNDPNDIEDILYIDQKAREKAISICVI
;
A
#
# COMPACT_ATOMS: atom_id res chain seq x y z
N MET A 1 13.72 -17.64 -3.42
CA MET A 1 14.58 -16.74 -2.58
C MET A 1 15.22 -15.69 -3.47
N ILE A 2 15.43 -14.44 -2.99
CA ILE A 2 16.14 -13.41 -3.79
C ILE A 2 17.65 -13.70 -3.80
N SER A 3 18.23 -14.03 -2.64
CA SER A 3 19.66 -14.32 -2.48
C SER A 3 19.97 -15.79 -2.76
N GLU A 4 20.98 -16.05 -3.56
CA GLU A 4 21.51 -17.40 -3.82
C GLU A 4 22.04 -18.08 -2.55
N ASP A 5 22.68 -17.32 -1.66
CA ASP A 5 23.15 -17.82 -0.38
C ASP A 5 22.00 -18.28 0.52
N ALA A 6 20.93 -17.46 0.59
CA ALA A 6 19.74 -17.84 1.34
C ALA A 6 19.06 -19.08 0.73
N ALA A 7 19.04 -19.21 -0.59
CA ALA A 7 18.53 -20.41 -1.27
C ALA A 7 19.35 -21.65 -0.93
N ARG A 8 20.67 -21.52 -0.91
CA ARG A 8 21.60 -22.61 -0.54
C ARG A 8 21.37 -23.08 0.91
N ILE A 9 21.23 -22.11 1.83
CA ILE A 9 20.94 -22.41 3.24
C ILE A 9 19.58 -23.11 3.37
N LEU A 10 18.53 -22.61 2.70
CA LEU A 10 17.20 -23.22 2.72
C LEU A 10 17.25 -24.65 2.17
N LYS A 11 17.91 -24.88 1.04
CA LYS A 11 18.05 -26.20 0.44
C LYS A 11 18.73 -27.18 1.39
N LYS A 12 19.81 -26.76 2.07
CA LYS A 12 20.48 -27.58 3.10
C LYS A 12 19.53 -27.93 4.25
N ASN A 13 18.77 -26.96 4.76
CA ASN A 13 17.81 -27.17 5.85
C ASN A 13 16.68 -28.12 5.45
N LEU A 14 16.17 -28.03 4.22
CA LEU A 14 15.16 -28.94 3.68
C LEU A 14 15.69 -30.37 3.59
N ILE A 15 16.90 -30.55 3.09
CA ILE A 15 17.56 -31.89 3.05
C ILE A 15 17.68 -32.46 4.47
N THR A 16 18.15 -31.66 5.43
CA THR A 16 18.25 -32.06 6.84
C THR A 16 16.91 -32.47 7.44
N ALA A 17 15.82 -31.78 7.01
CA ALA A 17 14.45 -32.10 7.42
C ALA A 17 13.80 -33.25 6.63
N GLY A 18 14.55 -33.97 5.78
CA GLY A 18 14.04 -35.07 4.97
C GLY A 18 13.11 -34.65 3.81
N LYS A 19 13.18 -33.40 3.40
CA LYS A 19 12.36 -32.82 2.32
C LYS A 19 13.20 -32.66 1.04
N TYR A 20 13.41 -33.76 0.33
CA TYR A 20 14.31 -33.83 -0.83
C TYR A 20 13.65 -33.35 -2.12
N ASP A 21 12.31 -33.44 -2.22
CA ASP A 21 11.55 -33.17 -3.43
C ASP A 21 11.17 -31.68 -3.60
N ILE A 22 11.58 -30.82 -2.66
CA ILE A 22 11.27 -29.38 -2.73
C ILE A 22 12.37 -28.69 -3.52
N GLU A 23 12.01 -28.19 -4.68
CA GLU A 23 12.88 -27.34 -5.47
C GLU A 23 13.04 -25.98 -4.81
N VAL A 24 14.27 -25.47 -4.75
CA VAL A 24 14.60 -24.16 -4.21
C VAL A 24 15.19 -23.30 -5.33
N LEU A 25 14.46 -22.28 -5.70
CA LEU A 25 14.84 -21.34 -6.75
C LEU A 25 15.28 -20.00 -6.15
N SER A 26 16.15 -19.27 -6.86
CA SER A 26 16.65 -17.96 -6.45
C SER A 26 16.60 -16.93 -7.57
N GLY A 27 16.52 -15.65 -7.19
CA GLY A 27 16.49 -14.52 -8.12
C GLY A 27 15.08 -14.10 -8.53
N VAL A 28 15.01 -12.88 -9.09
CA VAL A 28 13.75 -12.23 -9.47
C VAL A 28 13.05 -12.98 -10.62
N MET A 29 13.83 -13.52 -11.56
CA MET A 29 13.27 -14.27 -12.70
C MET A 29 12.50 -15.50 -12.24
N HIS A 30 13.04 -16.29 -11.32
CA HIS A 30 12.33 -17.43 -10.77
C HIS A 30 11.12 -17.04 -9.93
N ALA A 31 11.16 -15.88 -9.25
CA ALA A 31 9.96 -15.35 -8.57
C ALA A 31 8.86 -15.02 -9.59
N CYS A 32 9.22 -14.48 -10.77
CA CYS A 32 8.30 -14.22 -11.86
C CYS A 32 7.72 -15.51 -12.46
N GLU A 33 8.57 -16.53 -12.68
CA GLU A 33 8.16 -17.84 -13.17
C GLU A 33 7.16 -18.50 -12.21
N LEU A 34 7.48 -18.56 -10.90
CA LEU A 34 6.59 -19.11 -9.89
C LEU A 34 5.25 -18.39 -9.83
N ALA A 35 5.26 -17.05 -9.95
CA ALA A 35 4.05 -16.26 -9.92
C ALA A 35 3.14 -16.47 -11.15
N SER A 36 3.71 -16.98 -12.26
CA SER A 36 2.98 -17.18 -13.52
C SER A 36 2.71 -18.65 -13.87
N THR A 37 3.23 -19.61 -13.09
CA THR A 37 3.07 -21.05 -13.39
C THR A 37 1.61 -21.49 -13.43
N ASN A 38 1.30 -22.47 -14.28
CA ASN A 38 -0.08 -22.94 -14.47
C ASN A 38 -0.68 -23.60 -13.23
N ASP A 39 0.14 -24.17 -12.37
CA ASP A 39 -0.29 -24.87 -11.15
C ASP A 39 -0.71 -23.91 -10.02
N VAL A 40 -0.59 -22.60 -10.23
CA VAL A 40 -0.96 -21.56 -9.28
C VAL A 40 -2.18 -20.81 -9.78
N ASP A 41 -3.26 -20.79 -8.99
CA ASP A 41 -4.48 -20.05 -9.29
C ASP A 41 -4.47 -18.63 -8.71
N MET A 42 -3.73 -18.44 -7.62
CA MET A 42 -3.77 -17.24 -6.80
C MET A 42 -2.37 -16.85 -6.32
N VAL A 43 -2.04 -15.57 -6.41
CA VAL A 43 -0.75 -15.03 -5.98
C VAL A 43 -0.96 -13.96 -4.93
N MET A 44 -0.37 -14.14 -3.74
CA MET A 44 -0.27 -13.11 -2.71
C MET A 44 0.89 -12.19 -3.05
N SER A 45 0.59 -10.99 -3.55
CA SER A 45 1.57 -9.95 -3.84
C SER A 45 1.88 -9.16 -2.57
N ALA A 46 2.86 -9.63 -1.79
CA ALA A 46 3.23 -9.06 -0.48
C ALA A 46 4.73 -8.78 -0.33
N ILE A 47 5.50 -8.82 -1.42
CA ILE A 47 6.90 -8.37 -1.41
C ILE A 47 6.91 -6.86 -1.30
N VAL A 48 7.55 -6.33 -0.25
CA VAL A 48 7.56 -4.90 0.08
C VAL A 48 8.34 -4.10 -0.97
N GLY A 49 7.82 -2.92 -1.32
CA GLY A 49 8.46 -1.96 -2.20
C GLY A 49 8.51 -2.40 -3.67
N ILE A 50 9.36 -1.74 -4.46
CA ILE A 50 9.46 -1.95 -5.92
C ILE A 50 9.89 -3.38 -6.31
N ALA A 51 10.51 -4.13 -5.39
CA ALA A 51 10.95 -5.52 -5.64
C ALA A 51 9.77 -6.47 -5.96
N GLY A 52 8.56 -6.16 -5.48
CA GLY A 52 7.34 -6.91 -5.78
C GLY A 52 6.77 -6.64 -7.17
N LEU A 53 7.22 -5.60 -7.88
CA LEU A 53 6.62 -5.16 -9.14
C LEU A 53 6.66 -6.24 -10.22
N LYS A 54 7.85 -6.73 -10.59
CA LYS A 54 8.03 -7.73 -11.67
C LYS A 54 7.25 -9.02 -11.42
N PRO A 55 7.35 -9.69 -10.25
CA PRO A 55 6.56 -10.90 -9.97
C PRO A 55 5.05 -10.65 -10.02
N THR A 56 4.58 -9.48 -9.52
CA THR A 56 3.15 -9.15 -9.56
C THR A 56 2.66 -8.97 -10.99
N PHE A 57 3.42 -8.29 -11.85
CA PHE A 57 3.10 -8.17 -13.26
C PHE A 57 3.14 -9.51 -14.01
N SER A 58 4.05 -10.42 -13.64
CA SER A 58 4.08 -11.78 -14.21
C SER A 58 2.81 -12.55 -13.88
N ALA A 59 2.37 -12.51 -12.62
CA ALA A 59 1.10 -13.10 -12.19
C ALA A 59 -0.09 -12.49 -12.93
N LEU A 60 -0.10 -11.16 -13.07
CA LEU A 60 -1.15 -10.41 -13.75
C LEU A 60 -1.25 -10.82 -15.22
N ARG A 61 -0.11 -10.88 -15.97
CA ARG A 61 -0.04 -11.30 -17.37
C ARG A 61 -0.44 -12.76 -17.58
N ALA A 62 -0.29 -13.59 -16.56
CA ALA A 62 -0.78 -14.96 -16.55
C ALA A 62 -2.27 -15.08 -16.15
N GLY A 63 -2.99 -13.96 -16.00
CA GLY A 63 -4.43 -13.94 -15.69
C GLY A 63 -4.78 -14.48 -14.31
N LYS A 64 -3.83 -14.45 -13.36
CA LYS A 64 -4.02 -14.98 -12.00
C LYS A 64 -4.93 -14.12 -11.16
N LYS A 65 -5.48 -14.70 -10.09
CA LYS A 65 -6.10 -13.96 -9.00
C LYS A 65 -4.99 -13.36 -8.15
N ILE A 66 -4.93 -12.03 -8.07
CA ILE A 66 -3.89 -11.30 -7.34
C ILE A 66 -4.47 -10.76 -6.05
N LEU A 67 -3.94 -11.23 -4.92
CA LEU A 67 -4.19 -10.70 -3.59
C LEU A 67 -3.17 -9.60 -3.35
N LEU A 68 -3.58 -8.35 -3.57
CA LEU A 68 -2.68 -7.21 -3.61
C LEU A 68 -2.48 -6.61 -2.22
N ALA A 69 -1.37 -6.92 -1.58
CA ALA A 69 -0.93 -6.34 -0.32
C ALA A 69 0.21 -5.32 -0.50
N ASN A 70 0.91 -5.36 -1.64
CA ASN A 70 1.97 -4.42 -2.00
C ASN A 70 1.35 -3.19 -2.69
N LYS A 71 1.06 -2.15 -1.91
CA LYS A 71 0.51 -0.88 -2.43
C LYS A 71 1.46 -0.16 -3.36
N GLU A 72 2.77 -0.32 -3.16
CA GLU A 72 3.79 0.32 -3.97
C GLU A 72 3.70 -0.09 -5.45
N THR A 73 3.18 -1.27 -5.73
CA THR A 73 2.91 -1.72 -7.12
C THR A 73 1.91 -0.80 -7.84
N LEU A 74 0.83 -0.38 -7.17
CA LEU A 74 -0.13 0.57 -7.75
C LEU A 74 0.37 2.02 -7.70
N VAL A 75 1.08 2.40 -6.66
CA VAL A 75 1.69 3.74 -6.59
C VAL A 75 2.67 3.96 -7.74
N THR A 76 3.49 2.96 -8.06
CA THR A 76 4.53 3.08 -9.11
C THR A 76 4.04 2.72 -10.50
N GLY A 77 3.13 1.79 -10.64
CA GLY A 77 2.69 1.27 -11.94
C GLY A 77 1.20 1.37 -12.22
N GLY A 78 0.44 2.14 -11.43
CA GLY A 78 -1.02 2.08 -11.37
C GLY A 78 -1.74 2.09 -12.70
N LYS A 79 -1.47 3.06 -13.58
CA LYS A 79 -2.09 3.13 -14.92
C LYS A 79 -1.75 1.90 -15.77
N LEU A 80 -0.46 1.53 -15.80
CA LEU A 80 0.01 0.37 -16.56
C LEU A 80 -0.55 -0.92 -15.97
N PHE A 81 -0.52 -1.03 -14.64
CA PHE A 81 -1.02 -2.19 -13.91
C PHE A 81 -2.50 -2.46 -14.21
N MET A 82 -3.36 -1.45 -14.06
CA MET A 82 -4.80 -1.60 -14.29
C MET A 82 -5.12 -1.88 -15.75
N LYS A 83 -4.40 -1.24 -16.69
CA LYS A 83 -4.52 -1.52 -18.14
C LYS A 83 -4.19 -3.00 -18.46
N GLU A 84 -3.10 -3.52 -17.91
CA GLU A 84 -2.71 -4.92 -18.13
C GLU A 84 -3.65 -5.88 -17.39
N ALA A 85 -4.10 -5.55 -16.17
CA ALA A 85 -5.08 -6.34 -15.43
C ALA A 85 -6.35 -6.58 -16.25
N ASN A 86 -6.84 -5.53 -16.90
CA ASN A 86 -7.99 -5.62 -17.80
C ASN A 86 -7.68 -6.46 -19.04
N ARG A 87 -6.53 -6.21 -19.70
CA ARG A 87 -6.09 -6.94 -20.90
C ARG A 87 -6.00 -8.44 -20.67
N TYR A 88 -5.43 -8.86 -19.55
CA TYR A 88 -5.22 -10.28 -19.21
C TYR A 88 -6.33 -10.86 -18.33
N ARG A 89 -7.39 -10.09 -18.07
CA ARG A 89 -8.54 -10.50 -17.23
C ARG A 89 -8.13 -11.01 -15.85
N ALA A 90 -7.06 -10.45 -15.30
CA ALA A 90 -6.62 -10.77 -13.95
C ALA A 90 -7.62 -10.24 -12.91
N CYS A 91 -7.88 -11.04 -11.87
CA CYS A 91 -8.77 -10.63 -10.77
C CYS A 91 -7.94 -10.00 -9.66
N ILE A 92 -8.14 -8.71 -9.40
CA ILE A 92 -7.44 -8.00 -8.33
C ILE A 92 -8.30 -7.98 -7.08
N LEU A 93 -7.74 -8.39 -5.95
CA LEU A 93 -8.38 -8.37 -4.64
C LEU A 93 -7.48 -7.59 -3.66
N PRO A 94 -7.91 -6.42 -3.18
CA PRO A 94 -7.11 -5.63 -2.26
C PRO A 94 -6.99 -6.30 -0.90
N ILE A 95 -5.81 -6.22 -0.31
CA ILE A 95 -5.50 -6.74 1.04
C ILE A 95 -5.36 -5.59 2.05
N ASP A 96 -4.87 -4.42 1.61
CA ASP A 96 -4.80 -3.26 2.48
C ASP A 96 -6.16 -3.00 3.12
N SER A 97 -6.20 -2.74 4.44
CA SER A 97 -7.43 -2.82 5.23
C SER A 97 -8.49 -1.84 4.77
N GLU A 98 -8.10 -0.63 4.39
CA GLU A 98 -9.01 0.40 3.92
C GLU A 98 -9.58 0.07 2.52
N HIS A 99 -8.70 -0.37 1.61
CA HIS A 99 -9.12 -0.76 0.25
C HIS A 99 -9.97 -2.02 0.26
N ASN A 100 -9.63 -3.00 1.10
CA ASN A 100 -10.45 -4.19 1.31
C ASN A 100 -11.82 -3.82 1.88
N ALA A 101 -11.88 -2.87 2.82
CA ALA A 101 -13.11 -2.35 3.40
C ALA A 101 -14.01 -1.68 2.35
N ILE A 102 -13.43 -0.83 1.47
CA ILE A 102 -14.16 -0.25 0.35
C ILE A 102 -14.66 -1.36 -0.58
N PHE A 103 -13.77 -2.25 -1.02
CA PHE A 103 -14.10 -3.35 -1.93
C PHE A 103 -15.28 -4.19 -1.42
N GLN A 104 -15.33 -4.52 -0.12
CA GLN A 104 -16.42 -5.27 0.48
C GLN A 104 -17.77 -4.55 0.42
N ASN A 105 -17.75 -3.22 0.40
CA ASN A 105 -18.93 -2.37 0.35
C ASN A 105 -19.33 -1.96 -1.07
N LEU A 106 -18.55 -2.32 -2.10
CA LEU A 106 -18.92 -2.04 -3.49
C LEU A 106 -20.03 -2.96 -3.98
N PRO A 107 -20.89 -2.50 -4.91
CA PRO A 107 -21.80 -3.37 -5.66
C PRO A 107 -21.01 -4.46 -6.41
N LYS A 108 -21.60 -5.65 -6.55
CA LYS A 108 -20.93 -6.80 -7.20
C LYS A 108 -20.43 -6.50 -8.63
N ILE A 109 -21.13 -5.65 -9.38
CA ILE A 109 -20.73 -5.26 -10.72
C ILE A 109 -19.39 -4.50 -10.69
N CYS A 110 -19.19 -3.63 -9.70
CA CYS A 110 -18.00 -2.83 -9.53
C CYS A 110 -16.84 -3.66 -8.98
N GLN A 111 -17.11 -4.62 -8.07
CA GLN A 111 -16.12 -5.58 -7.61
C GLN A 111 -15.52 -6.42 -8.75
N LYS A 112 -16.34 -6.79 -9.74
CA LYS A 112 -15.91 -7.59 -10.90
C LYS A 112 -15.12 -6.77 -11.94
N ASN A 113 -15.34 -5.46 -11.97
CA ASN A 113 -14.76 -4.54 -12.96
C ASN A 113 -13.85 -3.51 -12.28
N LEU A 114 -13.14 -3.92 -11.24
CA LEU A 114 -12.29 -3.04 -10.43
C LEU A 114 -11.31 -2.25 -11.31
N GLY A 115 -11.26 -0.93 -11.10
CA GLY A 115 -10.42 -0.01 -11.86
C GLY A 115 -10.90 0.33 -13.28
N ASN A 116 -11.96 -0.31 -13.77
CA ASN A 116 -12.51 -0.04 -15.11
C ASN A 116 -13.85 0.69 -15.08
N THR A 117 -14.59 0.58 -13.98
CA THR A 117 -15.87 1.26 -13.77
C THR A 117 -15.65 2.47 -12.87
N SER A 118 -16.20 3.62 -13.22
CA SER A 118 -16.14 4.81 -12.36
C SER A 118 -17.03 4.64 -11.12
N LEU A 119 -16.73 5.38 -10.06
CA LEU A 119 -17.56 5.35 -8.85
C LEU A 119 -19.00 5.78 -9.13
N SER A 120 -19.19 6.78 -9.99
CA SER A 120 -20.52 7.27 -10.38
C SER A 120 -21.35 6.21 -11.12
N GLU A 121 -20.74 5.40 -12.00
CA GLU A 121 -21.41 4.25 -12.65
C GLU A 121 -21.80 3.17 -11.65
N CYS A 122 -21.10 3.10 -10.52
CA CYS A 122 -21.44 2.25 -9.40
C CYS A 122 -22.53 2.82 -8.47
N GLY A 123 -23.07 4.01 -8.75
CA GLY A 123 -23.99 4.73 -7.85
C GLY A 123 -23.30 5.27 -6.60
N ILE A 124 -21.98 5.47 -6.64
CA ILE A 124 -21.17 5.93 -5.51
C ILE A 124 -20.77 7.39 -5.78
N SER A 125 -20.99 8.25 -4.78
CA SER A 125 -20.63 9.67 -4.84
C SER A 125 -19.22 9.94 -4.37
N ARG A 126 -18.74 9.21 -3.34
CA ARG A 126 -17.36 9.27 -2.84
C ARG A 126 -17.03 8.07 -1.97
N ILE A 127 -15.75 7.87 -1.77
CA ILE A 127 -15.17 6.91 -0.82
C ILE A 127 -14.37 7.67 0.24
N VAL A 128 -14.35 7.14 1.45
CA VAL A 128 -13.63 7.71 2.59
C VAL A 128 -12.64 6.68 3.11
N LEU A 129 -11.36 7.04 3.11
CA LEU A 129 -10.31 6.30 3.80
C LEU A 129 -10.14 6.87 5.20
N THR A 130 -10.11 6.03 6.21
CA THR A 130 -9.80 6.48 7.56
C THR A 130 -8.31 6.35 7.86
N ALA A 131 -7.80 7.18 8.74
CA ALA A 131 -6.43 7.17 9.20
C ALA A 131 -6.37 7.32 10.71
N SER A 132 -5.46 6.60 11.37
CA SER A 132 -5.24 6.80 12.82
C SER A 132 -4.68 8.19 13.17
N GLY A 133 -4.08 8.88 12.19
CA GLY A 133 -3.32 10.10 12.38
C GLY A 133 -1.87 9.85 12.79
N GLY A 134 -1.47 8.58 12.91
CA GLY A 134 -0.14 8.17 13.39
C GLY A 134 0.06 8.39 14.89
N ILE A 135 1.19 7.91 15.40
CA ILE A 135 1.51 8.02 16.83
C ILE A 135 1.70 9.48 17.30
N PHE A 136 2.05 10.38 16.39
CA PHE A 136 2.29 11.79 16.69
C PHE A 136 1.07 12.69 16.43
N PHE A 137 -0.10 12.08 16.23
CA PHE A 137 -1.36 12.81 16.19
C PHE A 137 -1.51 13.71 17.43
N LYS A 138 -1.69 15.02 17.25
CA LYS A 138 -1.70 16.07 18.30
C LYS A 138 -0.34 16.42 18.93
N THR A 139 0.79 15.89 18.43
CA THR A 139 2.11 16.33 18.88
C THR A 139 2.48 17.68 18.25
N PRO A 140 2.84 18.69 19.06
CA PRO A 140 3.26 19.99 18.54
C PRO A 140 4.44 19.87 17.58
N GLN A 141 4.41 20.58 16.46
CA GLN A 141 5.41 20.50 15.38
C GLN A 141 6.86 20.71 15.89
N LYS A 142 7.05 21.59 16.87
CA LYS A 142 8.37 21.82 17.52
C LYS A 142 8.96 20.60 18.21
N GLN A 143 8.15 19.63 18.58
CA GLN A 143 8.61 18.39 19.24
C GLN A 143 8.97 17.31 18.23
N LEU A 144 8.50 17.42 16.97
CA LEU A 144 8.75 16.42 15.95
C LEU A 144 10.22 16.32 15.55
N THR A 145 11.02 17.39 15.71
CA THR A 145 12.46 17.40 15.43
C THR A 145 13.28 16.46 16.31
N LYS A 146 12.74 16.09 17.49
CA LYS A 146 13.42 15.25 18.48
C LYS A 146 12.97 13.79 18.47
N ILE A 147 12.08 13.42 17.52
CA ILE A 147 11.55 12.07 17.42
C ILE A 147 12.66 11.10 17.01
N THR A 148 12.76 10.00 17.74
CA THR A 148 13.70 8.92 17.43
C THR A 148 13.05 7.83 16.59
N PRO A 149 13.84 7.01 15.84
CA PRO A 149 13.34 5.84 15.14
C PRO A 149 12.53 4.87 16.03
N GLU A 150 12.98 4.70 17.27
CA GLU A 150 12.32 3.80 18.22
C GLU A 150 10.91 4.30 18.57
N GLN A 151 10.73 5.61 18.74
CA GLN A 151 9.44 6.24 18.98
C GLN A 151 8.52 6.15 17.75
N ALA A 152 9.07 6.41 16.56
CA ALA A 152 8.28 6.39 15.31
C ALA A 152 7.85 4.97 14.89
N CYS A 153 8.56 3.93 15.36
CA CYS A 153 8.22 2.53 15.05
C CYS A 153 7.12 1.93 15.95
N VAL A 154 6.58 2.68 16.89
CA VAL A 154 5.46 2.23 17.73
C VAL A 154 4.15 2.72 17.11
N HIS A 155 3.20 1.81 16.84
CA HIS A 155 1.86 2.18 16.39
C HIS A 155 0.84 1.86 17.49
N PRO A 156 -0.14 2.77 17.76
CA PRO A 156 -1.07 2.57 18.91
C PRO A 156 -1.98 1.34 18.75
N ASN A 157 -2.37 1.00 17.53
CA ASN A 157 -3.40 -0.01 17.28
C ASN A 157 -2.89 -1.24 16.48
N TRP A 158 -1.77 -1.12 15.76
CA TRP A 158 -1.27 -2.14 14.86
C TRP A 158 0.15 -2.58 15.21
N SER A 159 0.42 -3.88 15.09
CA SER A 159 1.80 -4.40 15.07
C SER A 159 2.27 -4.46 13.63
N MET A 160 3.19 -3.59 13.24
CA MET A 160 3.63 -3.40 11.86
C MET A 160 5.16 -3.41 11.73
N GLY A 161 5.63 -3.59 10.50
CA GLY A 161 7.05 -3.42 10.16
C GLY A 161 7.53 -1.98 10.37
N ARG A 162 8.85 -1.80 10.49
CA ARG A 162 9.43 -0.49 10.82
C ARG A 162 9.14 0.58 9.75
N LYS A 163 9.27 0.23 8.46
CA LYS A 163 9.01 1.17 7.33
C LYS A 163 7.59 1.72 7.39
N ILE A 164 6.59 0.84 7.42
CA ILE A 164 5.19 1.26 7.41
C ILE A 164 4.77 1.98 8.71
N SER A 165 5.43 1.73 9.85
CA SER A 165 5.20 2.48 11.08
C SER A 165 5.65 3.93 10.95
N VAL A 166 6.81 4.19 10.31
CA VAL A 166 7.26 5.56 9.99
C VAL A 166 6.35 6.20 8.96
N ASP A 167 5.92 5.48 7.92
CA ASP A 167 4.96 6.00 6.94
C ASP A 167 3.62 6.36 7.59
N SER A 168 3.16 5.60 8.59
CA SER A 168 1.98 5.95 9.37
C SER A 168 2.21 7.22 10.20
N ALA A 169 3.37 7.34 10.85
CA ALA A 169 3.73 8.51 11.67
C ALA A 169 3.84 9.80 10.86
N THR A 170 4.31 9.74 9.61
CA THR A 170 4.41 10.86 8.67
C THR A 170 3.12 11.10 7.87
N MET A 171 2.14 10.21 7.97
CA MET A 171 0.96 10.12 7.09
C MET A 171 1.29 9.85 5.61
N MET A 172 2.52 9.52 5.26
CA MET A 172 2.85 9.03 3.91
C MET A 172 2.08 7.75 3.58
N ASN A 173 1.89 6.84 4.55
CA ASN A 173 1.10 5.64 4.32
C ASN A 173 -0.29 5.98 3.76
N LYS A 174 -0.97 6.98 4.33
CA LYS A 174 -2.27 7.41 3.83
C LYS A 174 -2.18 8.10 2.46
N GLY A 175 -1.07 8.80 2.17
CA GLY A 175 -0.79 9.33 0.84
C GLY A 175 -0.62 8.22 -0.21
N LEU A 176 0.13 7.18 0.09
CA LEU A 176 0.28 6.01 -0.79
C LEU A 176 -1.05 5.27 -0.98
N GLU A 177 -1.84 5.13 0.06
CA GLU A 177 -3.18 4.54 0.02
C GLU A 177 -4.17 5.37 -0.81
N TYR A 178 -4.07 6.70 -0.75
CA TYR A 178 -4.86 7.57 -1.61
C TYR A 178 -4.53 7.30 -3.09
N ILE A 179 -3.26 7.23 -3.46
CA ILE A 179 -2.82 6.94 -4.84
C ILE A 179 -3.30 5.54 -5.25
N GLU A 180 -3.17 4.55 -4.38
CA GLU A 180 -3.67 3.19 -4.62
C GLU A 180 -5.18 3.19 -4.89
N ALA A 181 -5.97 3.88 -4.05
CA ALA A 181 -7.42 3.99 -4.21
C ALA A 181 -7.83 4.65 -5.54
N ARG A 182 -7.08 5.68 -5.97
CA ARG A 182 -7.27 6.34 -7.26
C ARG A 182 -7.24 5.37 -8.42
N HIS A 183 -6.25 4.49 -8.44
CA HIS A 183 -6.10 3.49 -9.51
C HIS A 183 -7.05 2.32 -9.33
N LEU A 184 -7.16 1.79 -8.12
CA LEU A 184 -7.92 0.59 -7.83
C LEU A 184 -9.42 0.76 -8.05
N PHE A 185 -9.95 1.93 -7.69
CA PHE A 185 -11.39 2.23 -7.80
C PHE A 185 -11.73 3.18 -8.95
N ASN A 186 -10.76 3.52 -9.80
CA ASN A 186 -10.92 4.50 -10.88
C ASN A 186 -11.60 5.79 -10.38
N ALA A 187 -11.18 6.24 -9.19
CA ALA A 187 -11.77 7.37 -8.50
C ALA A 187 -11.11 8.69 -8.94
N LYS A 188 -11.88 9.77 -9.03
CA LYS A 188 -11.35 11.13 -9.22
C LYS A 188 -10.79 11.67 -7.90
N PRO A 189 -9.87 12.67 -7.92
CA PRO A 189 -9.40 13.31 -6.69
C PRO A 189 -10.53 13.80 -5.78
N SER A 190 -11.59 14.38 -6.36
CA SER A 190 -12.75 14.91 -5.63
C SER A 190 -13.68 13.83 -5.04
N GLU A 191 -13.48 12.58 -5.42
CA GLU A 191 -14.30 11.45 -4.95
C GLU A 191 -13.64 10.67 -3.80
N ILE A 192 -12.43 11.08 -3.36
CA ILE A 192 -11.72 10.47 -2.22
C ILE A 192 -11.58 11.50 -1.10
N GLU A 193 -12.04 11.12 0.07
CA GLU A 193 -11.91 11.90 1.30
C GLU A 193 -11.08 11.12 2.32
N ILE A 194 -10.28 11.83 3.13
CA ILE A 194 -9.52 11.24 4.24
C ILE A 194 -10.08 11.80 5.55
N LEU A 195 -10.42 10.91 6.47
CA LEU A 195 -10.83 11.25 7.82
C LEU A 195 -9.88 10.66 8.85
N LEU A 196 -9.55 11.44 9.86
CA LEU A 196 -8.82 10.94 11.02
C LEU A 196 -9.79 10.18 11.93
N HIS A 197 -9.44 8.93 12.23
CA HIS A 197 -10.19 8.04 13.13
C HIS A 197 -9.22 7.30 14.04
N PRO A 198 -8.81 7.90 15.18
CA PRO A 198 -7.75 7.37 16.04
C PRO A 198 -8.01 5.95 16.56
N GLN A 199 -9.27 5.54 16.70
CA GLN A 199 -9.62 4.20 17.18
C GLN A 199 -9.35 3.09 16.15
N SER A 200 -9.24 3.42 14.85
CA SER A 200 -8.97 2.47 13.75
C SER A 200 -9.96 1.28 13.71
N ILE A 201 -11.20 1.50 14.07
CA ILE A 201 -12.29 0.50 14.04
C ILE A 201 -13.06 0.58 12.74
N VAL A 202 -13.40 1.80 12.30
CA VAL A 202 -13.92 2.05 10.96
C VAL A 202 -12.73 2.17 10.03
N HIS A 203 -12.62 1.24 9.06
CA HIS A 203 -11.50 1.23 8.12
C HIS A 203 -11.76 2.08 6.89
N ALA A 204 -13.02 2.11 6.42
CA ALA A 204 -13.42 2.94 5.29
C ALA A 204 -14.95 3.12 5.26
N MET A 205 -15.40 4.10 4.48
CA MET A 205 -16.82 4.32 4.19
C MET A 205 -17.05 4.52 2.70
N VAL A 206 -18.22 4.10 2.22
CA VAL A 206 -18.68 4.30 0.84
C VAL A 206 -19.98 5.10 0.89
N TYR A 207 -19.98 6.27 0.27
CA TYR A 207 -21.13 7.16 0.16
C TYR A 207 -21.82 6.91 -1.17
N TYR A 208 -23.09 6.54 -1.12
CA TYR A 208 -23.90 6.31 -2.29
C TYR A 208 -24.65 7.57 -2.72
N SER A 209 -25.01 7.65 -4.00
CA SER A 209 -25.72 8.78 -4.59
C SER A 209 -27.17 8.90 -4.09
N ASP A 210 -27.72 7.83 -3.53
CA ASP A 210 -29.06 7.79 -2.91
C ASP A 210 -29.09 8.32 -1.46
N GLY A 211 -27.92 8.76 -0.93
CA GLY A 211 -27.76 9.28 0.42
C GLY A 211 -27.36 8.25 1.46
N ASN A 212 -27.26 6.96 1.12
CA ASN A 212 -26.79 5.94 2.03
C ASN A 212 -25.26 6.00 2.23
N VAL A 213 -24.82 5.63 3.44
CA VAL A 213 -23.40 5.49 3.78
C VAL A 213 -23.16 4.10 4.36
N LEU A 214 -22.28 3.32 3.73
CA LEU A 214 -21.85 2.03 4.25
C LEU A 214 -20.48 2.18 4.87
N ALA A 215 -20.36 1.89 6.16
CA ALA A 215 -19.11 1.87 6.90
C ALA A 215 -18.66 0.43 7.18
N HIS A 216 -17.39 0.14 6.95
CA HIS A 216 -16.82 -1.15 7.29
C HIS A 216 -16.12 -1.08 8.66
N LEU A 217 -16.62 -1.86 9.61
CA LEU A 217 -16.06 -1.98 10.95
C LEU A 217 -15.40 -3.34 11.11
N ALA A 218 -14.14 -3.35 11.58
CA ALA A 218 -13.42 -4.55 11.95
C ALA A 218 -12.36 -4.23 13.02
N PRO A 219 -11.94 -5.20 13.84
CA PRO A 219 -10.76 -5.00 14.68
C PRO A 219 -9.51 -4.85 13.80
N PRO A 220 -8.43 -4.19 14.30
CA PRO A 220 -7.19 -3.99 13.57
C PRO A 220 -6.39 -5.31 13.47
N ASP A 221 -6.83 -6.21 12.58
CA ASP A 221 -6.27 -7.54 12.39
C ASP A 221 -6.22 -7.90 10.90
N MET A 222 -5.01 -7.96 10.34
CA MET A 222 -4.81 -8.27 8.91
C MET A 222 -5.29 -9.67 8.48
N ARG A 223 -5.50 -10.59 9.41
CA ARG A 223 -6.09 -11.91 9.08
C ARG A 223 -7.48 -11.78 8.47
N ILE A 224 -8.22 -10.72 8.80
CA ILE A 224 -9.58 -10.47 8.29
C ILE A 224 -9.57 -10.16 6.80
N PRO A 225 -8.89 -9.11 6.31
CA PRO A 225 -8.87 -8.80 4.88
C PRO A 225 -8.15 -9.89 4.06
N ILE A 226 -7.09 -10.52 4.61
CA ILE A 226 -6.40 -11.63 3.96
C ILE A 226 -7.37 -12.81 3.75
N ALA A 227 -8.05 -13.25 4.79
CA ALA A 227 -8.97 -14.38 4.69
C ALA A 227 -10.18 -14.08 3.78
N TYR A 228 -10.69 -12.85 3.83
CA TYR A 228 -11.76 -12.43 2.92
C TYR A 228 -11.30 -12.52 1.45
N ALA A 229 -10.13 -11.96 1.13
CA ALA A 229 -9.61 -11.98 -0.23
C ALA A 229 -9.30 -13.41 -0.72
N MET A 230 -8.72 -14.26 0.15
CA MET A 230 -8.44 -15.66 -0.18
C MET A 230 -9.71 -16.46 -0.46
N ALA A 231 -10.77 -16.20 0.30
CA ALA A 231 -12.03 -16.96 0.20
C ALA A 231 -13.02 -16.33 -0.81
N TYR A 232 -12.76 -15.13 -1.32
CA TYR A 232 -13.69 -14.39 -2.18
C TYR A 232 -14.24 -15.24 -3.33
N PRO A 233 -15.55 -15.21 -3.61
CA PRO A 233 -16.58 -14.32 -3.03
C PRO A 233 -17.24 -14.82 -1.73
N LYS A 234 -16.79 -15.94 -1.16
CA LYS A 234 -17.32 -16.49 0.08
C LYS A 234 -16.67 -15.83 1.31
N ARG A 235 -17.32 -15.99 2.47
CA ARG A 235 -16.73 -15.66 3.77
C ARG A 235 -16.45 -16.93 4.54
N ILE A 236 -15.30 -17.00 5.19
CA ILE A 236 -14.92 -18.12 6.05
C ILE A 236 -14.86 -17.66 7.51
N GLY A 237 -15.18 -18.56 8.42
CA GLY A 237 -15.07 -18.30 9.85
C GLY A 237 -13.60 -18.18 10.26
N LEU A 238 -13.29 -17.12 11.00
CA LEU A 238 -11.97 -16.91 11.60
C LEU A 238 -12.07 -17.02 13.11
N LYS A 239 -11.12 -17.72 13.73
CA LYS A 239 -10.91 -17.66 15.17
C LYS A 239 -10.02 -16.47 15.47
N ILE A 240 -10.63 -15.30 15.65
CA ILE A 240 -9.94 -14.06 16.08
C ILE A 240 -10.26 -13.80 17.54
N SER A 241 -9.26 -13.36 18.29
CA SER A 241 -9.37 -13.17 19.73
C SER A 241 -10.14 -11.90 20.14
N SER A 242 -10.35 -10.98 19.21
CA SER A 242 -11.00 -9.69 19.46
C SER A 242 -12.17 -9.48 18.49
N ASN A 243 -13.39 -9.72 18.96
CA ASN A 243 -14.59 -9.23 18.24
C ASN A 243 -14.83 -7.76 18.66
N ILE A 244 -15.37 -6.97 17.73
CA ILE A 244 -15.88 -5.65 18.09
C ILE A 244 -17.13 -5.86 18.96
N ASP A 245 -17.02 -5.42 20.20
CA ASP A 245 -18.19 -5.35 21.07
C ASP A 245 -18.74 -3.92 21.05
N ILE A 246 -19.88 -3.77 20.40
CA ILE A 246 -20.55 -2.47 20.22
C ILE A 246 -20.90 -1.82 21.56
N TYR A 247 -21.15 -2.61 22.62
CA TYR A 247 -21.46 -2.07 23.95
C TYR A 247 -20.28 -1.29 24.57
N TYR A 248 -19.03 -1.65 24.20
CA TYR A 248 -17.84 -0.92 24.65
C TYR A 248 -17.46 0.22 23.69
N LEU A 249 -18.09 0.31 22.51
CA LEU A 249 -17.90 1.41 21.58
C LEU A 249 -18.81 2.59 21.92
N ASN A 250 -18.52 3.29 23.00
CA ASN A 250 -19.34 4.43 23.43
C ASN A 250 -19.37 5.57 22.40
N LYS A 251 -18.27 5.81 21.68
CA LYS A 251 -18.13 6.88 20.67
C LYS A 251 -17.12 6.49 19.61
N LEU A 252 -17.41 6.84 18.37
CA LEU A 252 -16.49 6.85 17.24
C LEU A 252 -16.13 8.31 16.94
N HIS A 253 -14.84 8.63 16.93
CA HIS A 253 -14.36 9.98 16.69
C HIS A 253 -13.84 10.08 15.25
N PHE A 254 -14.26 11.16 14.58
CA PHE A 254 -13.80 11.49 13.23
C PHE A 254 -13.43 12.97 13.22
N ASP A 255 -12.18 13.25 12.82
CA ASP A 255 -11.66 14.59 12.66
C ASP A 255 -11.27 14.83 11.20
N GLN A 256 -11.35 16.05 10.74
CA GLN A 256 -10.85 16.42 9.42
C GLN A 256 -9.32 16.40 9.41
N LEU A 257 -8.75 15.99 8.29
CA LEU A 257 -7.31 16.06 8.07
C LEU A 257 -6.91 17.49 7.73
N ASP A 258 -6.01 18.07 8.50
CA ASP A 258 -5.32 19.29 8.12
C ASP A 258 -4.06 18.95 7.30
N ASN A 259 -4.12 19.14 6.01
CA ASN A 259 -3.02 18.82 5.08
C ASN A 259 -1.73 19.57 5.43
N CYS A 260 -1.81 20.79 5.98
CA CYS A 260 -0.63 21.57 6.37
C CYS A 260 0.15 20.90 7.49
N SER A 261 -0.52 20.12 8.34
CA SER A 261 0.11 19.40 9.44
C SER A 261 0.85 18.13 9.00
N TYR A 262 0.63 17.65 7.77
CA TYR A 262 1.20 16.39 7.28
C TYR A 262 1.87 16.57 5.90
N PRO A 263 3.09 17.14 5.85
CA PRO A 263 3.78 17.44 4.59
C PRO A 263 3.97 16.24 3.66
N CYS A 264 4.23 15.04 4.21
CA CYS A 264 4.38 13.83 3.38
C CYS A 264 3.07 13.43 2.69
N PHE A 265 1.92 13.60 3.37
CA PHE A 265 0.61 13.36 2.76
C PHE A 265 0.36 14.35 1.60
N GLN A 266 0.63 15.65 1.82
CA GLN A 266 0.45 16.66 0.77
C GLN A 266 1.36 16.37 -0.44
N LEU A 267 2.62 15.99 -0.22
CA LEU A 267 3.54 15.60 -1.31
C LEU A 267 3.00 14.42 -2.13
N ALA A 268 2.31 13.48 -1.50
CA ALA A 268 1.69 12.34 -2.21
C ALA A 268 0.51 12.80 -3.09
N ILE A 269 -0.33 13.70 -2.59
CA ILE A 269 -1.43 14.29 -3.37
C ILE A 269 -0.88 15.10 -4.55
N ASP A 270 0.16 15.91 -4.32
CA ASP A 270 0.78 16.74 -5.35
C ASP A 270 1.42 15.86 -6.45
N ALA A 271 2.10 14.78 -6.07
CA ALA A 271 2.69 13.83 -7.00
C ALA A 271 1.64 13.11 -7.86
N ASP A 272 0.52 12.64 -7.25
CA ASP A 272 -0.58 12.01 -7.99
C ASP A 272 -1.24 12.96 -9.00
N ASN A 273 -1.39 14.22 -8.62
CA ASN A 273 -1.95 15.26 -9.50
C ASN A 273 -0.97 15.67 -10.62
N CYS A 274 0.33 15.45 -10.43
CA CYS A 274 1.35 15.82 -11.41
C CYS A 274 1.47 14.76 -12.52
N SER A 275 1.93 13.54 -12.19
CA SER A 275 2.21 12.50 -13.18
C SER A 275 2.47 11.14 -12.54
N GLN A 276 2.43 10.07 -13.35
CA GLN A 276 2.82 8.73 -12.90
C GLN A 276 4.33 8.66 -12.56
N SER A 277 5.18 9.39 -13.27
CA SER A 277 6.61 9.47 -12.95
C SER A 277 6.84 10.12 -11.58
N ALA A 278 6.06 11.14 -11.23
CA ALA A 278 6.16 11.79 -9.92
C ALA A 278 5.78 10.84 -8.76
N THR A 279 4.77 9.97 -8.92
CA THR A 279 4.43 8.97 -7.89
C THR A 279 5.51 7.90 -7.73
N ILE A 280 6.22 7.53 -8.80
CA ILE A 280 7.39 6.63 -8.72
C ILE A 280 8.52 7.30 -7.94
N VAL A 281 8.83 8.56 -8.28
CA VAL A 281 9.86 9.35 -7.61
C VAL A 281 9.53 9.54 -6.13
N LEU A 282 8.27 9.87 -5.80
CA LEU A 282 7.78 9.98 -4.42
C LEU A 282 8.06 8.71 -3.62
N ASN A 283 7.64 7.55 -4.17
CA ASN A 283 7.80 6.27 -3.48
C ASN A 283 9.28 5.94 -3.24
N ALA A 284 10.12 6.05 -4.26
CA ALA A 284 11.55 5.77 -4.16
C ALA A 284 12.25 6.69 -3.15
N ALA A 285 11.95 8.00 -3.21
CA ALA A 285 12.49 8.99 -2.29
C ALA A 285 12.05 8.73 -0.84
N ASN A 286 10.78 8.37 -0.64
CA ASN A 286 10.25 8.02 0.69
C ASN A 286 10.94 6.78 1.28
N GLU A 287 11.11 5.72 0.50
CA GLU A 287 11.78 4.51 0.98
C GLU A 287 13.21 4.81 1.45
N ILE A 288 13.97 5.62 0.69
CA ILE A 288 15.36 6.01 1.06
C ILE A 288 15.36 6.94 2.26
N ALA A 289 14.48 7.95 2.31
CA ALA A 289 14.40 8.88 3.43
C ALA A 289 14.03 8.17 4.74
N VAL A 290 13.06 7.25 4.69
CA VAL A 290 12.66 6.43 5.85
C VAL A 290 13.83 5.53 6.30
N GLU A 291 14.55 4.90 5.37
CA GLU A 291 15.72 4.09 5.72
C GLU A 291 16.82 4.94 6.36
N ALA A 292 17.12 6.14 5.81
CA ALA A 292 18.10 7.07 6.37
C ALA A 292 17.69 7.53 7.79
N PHE A 293 16.42 7.83 8.02
CA PHE A 293 15.89 8.13 9.35
C PHE A 293 16.06 6.95 10.31
N LEU A 294 15.69 5.74 9.90
CA LEU A 294 15.82 4.52 10.72
C LEU A 294 17.28 4.21 11.09
N ARG A 295 18.22 4.63 10.24
CA ARG A 295 19.66 4.56 10.49
C ARG A 295 20.22 5.78 11.26
N LYS A 296 19.37 6.73 11.65
CA LYS A 296 19.73 7.96 12.38
C LYS A 296 20.67 8.89 11.57
N MET A 297 20.60 8.83 10.24
CA MET A 297 21.36 9.71 9.35
C MET A 297 20.67 11.05 9.12
N ILE A 298 19.34 11.09 9.21
CA ILE A 298 18.50 12.28 9.11
C ILE A 298 17.48 12.31 10.26
N SER A 299 16.91 13.48 10.56
CA SER A 299 15.82 13.62 11.54
C SER A 299 14.46 13.23 10.95
N PHE A 300 13.46 13.06 11.82
CA PHE A 300 12.08 12.77 11.38
C PHE A 300 11.51 13.88 10.48
N THR A 301 11.83 15.13 10.80
CA THR A 301 11.35 16.30 10.04
C THR A 301 12.07 16.50 8.71
N ASP A 302 13.21 15.85 8.48
CA ASP A 302 13.93 15.91 7.20
C ASP A 302 13.31 14.98 6.14
N ILE A 303 12.50 13.98 6.55
CA ILE A 303 11.87 13.03 5.61
C ILE A 303 11.09 13.77 4.49
N PRO A 304 10.13 14.67 4.77
CA PRO A 304 9.44 15.40 3.71
C PRO A 304 10.34 16.31 2.89
N ASP A 305 11.39 16.85 3.47
CA ASP A 305 12.33 17.73 2.74
C ASP A 305 13.19 16.95 1.76
N VAL A 306 13.66 15.76 2.12
CA VAL A 306 14.34 14.84 1.19
C VAL A 306 13.42 14.51 0.02
N ILE A 307 12.18 14.09 0.28
CA ILE A 307 11.23 13.72 -0.76
C ILE A 307 10.99 14.91 -1.71
N ARG A 308 10.73 16.10 -1.18
CA ARG A 308 10.51 17.32 -1.98
C ARG A 308 11.69 17.62 -2.88
N ARG A 309 12.92 17.63 -2.32
CA ARG A 309 14.14 17.90 -3.09
C ARG A 309 14.39 16.88 -4.20
N VAL A 310 13.98 15.63 -4.03
CA VAL A 310 14.07 14.61 -5.08
C VAL A 310 13.03 14.86 -6.16
N LEU A 311 11.77 15.16 -5.78
CA LEU A 311 10.71 15.51 -6.72
C LEU A 311 11.07 16.72 -7.57
N ASP A 312 11.62 17.78 -6.95
CA ASP A 312 12.05 19.00 -7.65
C ASP A 312 13.23 18.75 -8.62
N ALA A 313 14.08 17.76 -8.31
CA ALA A 313 15.28 17.49 -9.10
C ALA A 313 15.06 16.53 -10.27
N ILE A 314 13.98 15.76 -10.26
CA ILE A 314 13.72 14.71 -11.26
C ILE A 314 12.45 15.04 -12.01
N ASN A 315 12.59 15.34 -13.30
CA ASN A 315 11.49 15.53 -14.21
C ASN A 315 11.66 14.58 -15.41
N LEU A 316 10.93 13.46 -15.37
CA LEU A 316 10.97 12.41 -16.39
C LEU A 316 9.56 12.22 -16.96
N ASN A 317 9.49 11.71 -18.20
CA ASN A 317 8.23 11.33 -18.82
C ASN A 317 7.56 10.19 -18.07
N ASP A 318 6.24 10.08 -18.22
CA ASP A 318 5.49 8.95 -17.69
C ASP A 318 5.99 7.62 -18.31
N PRO A 319 6.05 6.54 -17.53
CA PRO A 319 6.56 5.26 -17.97
C PRO A 319 5.61 4.61 -18.99
N ASN A 320 6.18 3.95 -20.00
CA ASN A 320 5.44 3.15 -20.97
C ASN A 320 5.39 1.67 -20.59
N ASP A 321 6.39 1.20 -19.87
CA ASP A 321 6.55 -0.19 -19.45
C ASP A 321 7.20 -0.33 -18.07
N ILE A 322 7.45 -1.56 -17.66
CA ILE A 322 8.04 -1.88 -16.34
C ILE A 322 9.50 -1.42 -16.26
N GLU A 323 10.25 -1.47 -17.34
CA GLU A 323 11.66 -1.09 -17.34
C GLU A 323 11.80 0.42 -17.18
N ASP A 324 10.89 1.22 -17.78
CA ASP A 324 10.80 2.66 -17.54
C ASP A 324 10.52 2.96 -16.05
N ILE A 325 9.58 2.23 -15.43
CA ILE A 325 9.27 2.37 -13.98
C ILE A 325 10.53 2.12 -13.15
N LEU A 326 11.24 1.03 -13.42
CA LEU A 326 12.46 0.67 -12.69
C LEU A 326 13.59 1.67 -12.91
N TYR A 327 13.71 2.22 -14.11
CA TYR A 327 14.70 3.26 -14.43
C TYR A 327 14.41 4.54 -13.64
N ILE A 328 13.15 5.00 -13.60
CA ILE A 328 12.74 6.18 -12.85
C ILE A 328 12.99 5.98 -11.34
N ASP A 329 12.59 4.82 -10.81
CA ASP A 329 12.79 4.44 -9.40
C ASP A 329 14.29 4.46 -9.04
N GLN A 330 15.14 3.85 -9.89
CA GLN A 330 16.59 3.85 -9.67
C GLN A 330 17.16 5.28 -9.63
N LYS A 331 16.80 6.14 -10.58
CA LYS A 331 17.25 7.54 -10.62
C LYS A 331 16.83 8.32 -9.39
N ALA A 332 15.60 8.10 -8.93
CA ALA A 332 15.09 8.72 -7.71
C ALA A 332 15.85 8.24 -6.47
N ARG A 333 16.15 6.95 -6.35
CA ARG A 333 16.95 6.40 -5.25
C ARG A 333 18.37 6.96 -5.24
N GLU A 334 19.05 6.97 -6.38
CA GLU A 334 20.39 7.56 -6.51
C GLU A 334 20.42 9.02 -6.01
N LYS A 335 19.41 9.81 -6.43
CA LYS A 335 19.27 11.20 -6.00
C LYS A 335 18.97 11.32 -4.51
N ALA A 336 18.04 10.53 -3.99
CA ALA A 336 17.67 10.54 -2.56
C ALA A 336 18.88 10.18 -1.67
N ILE A 337 19.65 9.15 -2.04
CA ILE A 337 20.87 8.76 -1.34
C ILE A 337 21.86 9.93 -1.32
N SER A 338 22.06 10.61 -2.46
CA SER A 338 22.99 11.76 -2.51
C SER A 338 22.57 12.92 -1.59
N ILE A 339 21.28 13.04 -1.31
CA ILE A 339 20.74 14.08 -0.41
C ILE A 339 20.88 13.68 1.07
N CYS A 340 20.72 12.38 1.38
CA CYS A 340 20.79 11.88 2.77
C CYS A 340 22.23 11.74 3.31
N VAL A 341 23.24 11.70 2.46
CA VAL A 341 24.64 11.45 2.84
C VAL A 341 25.44 12.74 3.04
N ILE A 342 24.84 13.91 2.83
CA ILE A 342 25.52 15.22 2.96
C ILE A 342 25.56 15.68 4.42
#